data_1b518a23e1acb35058c8d66f28d9f762
#
_entry.id   1b518a23e1acb35058c8d66f28d9f762
#
_cell.length_a   1.000
_cell.length_b   1.000
_cell.length_c   1.000
_cell.angle_alpha   90.00
_cell.angle_beta   90.00
_cell.angle_gamma   90.00
#
_symmetry.space_group_name_H-M   'P 1'
#
loop_
_entity.id
_entity.type
_entity.pdbx_description
1 polymer ?
#
loop_
_entity_poly.entity_id
_entity_poly.type
_entity_poly.pdbx_seq_one_letter_code
_entity_poly.pdbx_strand_id
1 'polypeptide(L)'
;MSDLQALISKLDALTPEEQAAVIRYIREGDLPLPAGEIIASDVSLEEYMERYAADHCEWVEGYVIKMSPAEISHNDLVYYLYDLLRVYFAIKPIGRVIGQPFVMRLPAFPRRRREPDLLVVLKTNTNELKDTYLDGPADICIEVVSEGSIDRDHGDKFQEYEKGGVKEYWITDPIHKECRFYRLNEAGRYVRQSEDETGNYTTPMLPGLLLHVPTLWEENLPNPIETVEAVKKMLGNEQ
;
A
#
# COMPACT_ATOMS: atom_id res chain seq x y z
N MET A 1 -21.10 -3.58 -38.64
CA MET A 1 -21.53 -2.63 -37.59
C MET A 1 -20.39 -1.65 -37.42
N SER A 2 -20.66 -0.35 -37.33
CA SER A 2 -19.60 0.65 -37.12
C SER A 2 -19.02 0.46 -35.71
N ASP A 3 -17.73 0.78 -35.52
CA ASP A 3 -17.06 0.73 -34.21
C ASP A 3 -17.83 1.49 -33.12
N LEU A 4 -18.55 2.53 -33.51
CA LEU A 4 -19.43 3.31 -32.65
C LEU A 4 -20.62 2.51 -32.12
N GLN A 5 -21.26 1.68 -32.95
CA GLN A 5 -22.38 0.84 -32.54
C GLN A 5 -21.95 -0.27 -31.58
N ALA A 6 -20.73 -0.81 -31.77
CA ALA A 6 -20.15 -1.78 -30.85
C ALA A 6 -19.81 -1.15 -29.49
N LEU A 7 -19.37 0.11 -29.50
CA LEU A 7 -19.09 0.88 -28.27
C LEU A 7 -20.38 1.21 -27.51
N ILE A 8 -21.41 1.65 -28.20
CA ILE A 8 -22.74 1.94 -27.60
C ILE A 8 -23.31 0.67 -26.96
N SER A 9 -23.25 -0.48 -27.66
CA SER A 9 -23.76 -1.74 -27.11
C SER A 9 -22.99 -2.21 -25.87
N LYS A 10 -21.70 -1.89 -25.76
CA LYS A 10 -20.90 -2.16 -24.54
C LYS A 10 -21.30 -1.20 -23.40
N LEU A 11 -21.55 0.05 -23.71
CA LEU A 11 -22.04 1.03 -22.73
C LEU A 11 -23.40 0.66 -22.16
N ASP A 12 -24.33 0.20 -23.03
CA ASP A 12 -25.67 -0.21 -22.62
C ASP A 12 -25.68 -1.47 -21.73
N ALA A 13 -24.60 -2.25 -21.75
CA ALA A 13 -24.43 -3.43 -20.89
C ALA A 13 -23.91 -3.09 -19.46
N LEU A 14 -23.49 -1.86 -19.25
CA LEU A 14 -22.99 -1.38 -17.95
C LEU A 14 -24.14 -0.94 -17.04
N THR A 15 -23.90 -0.98 -15.72
CA THR A 15 -24.82 -0.38 -14.74
C THR A 15 -24.91 1.15 -14.92
N PRO A 16 -25.94 1.81 -14.42
CA PRO A 16 -26.06 3.27 -14.49
C PRO A 16 -24.85 4.01 -13.88
N GLU A 17 -24.25 3.46 -12.83
CA GLU A 17 -23.06 4.01 -12.20
C GLU A 17 -21.82 3.88 -13.09
N GLU A 18 -21.63 2.72 -13.71
CA GLU A 18 -20.54 2.50 -14.66
C GLU A 18 -20.68 3.37 -15.90
N GLN A 19 -21.92 3.53 -16.42
CA GLN A 19 -22.22 4.44 -17.53
C GLN A 19 -21.86 5.89 -17.18
N ALA A 20 -22.24 6.35 -15.97
CA ALA A 20 -21.93 7.69 -15.49
C ALA A 20 -20.40 7.90 -15.37
N ALA A 21 -19.66 6.89 -14.91
CA ALA A 21 -18.20 6.93 -14.81
C ALA A 21 -17.53 7.00 -16.19
N VAL A 22 -17.99 6.21 -17.17
CA VAL A 22 -17.48 6.28 -18.56
C VAL A 22 -17.78 7.64 -19.20
N ILE A 23 -18.97 8.19 -18.99
CA ILE A 23 -19.35 9.52 -19.49
C ILE A 23 -18.47 10.60 -18.86
N ARG A 24 -18.18 10.49 -17.57
CA ARG A 24 -17.27 11.38 -16.84
C ARG A 24 -15.86 11.28 -17.36
N TYR A 25 -15.35 10.06 -17.58
CA TYR A 25 -14.04 9.82 -18.21
C TYR A 25 -13.93 10.50 -19.59
N ILE A 26 -14.97 10.36 -20.44
CA ILE A 26 -14.98 10.96 -21.78
C ILE A 26 -15.01 12.50 -21.71
N ARG A 27 -15.73 13.08 -20.74
CA ARG A 27 -15.92 14.53 -20.63
C ARG A 27 -14.76 15.24 -19.93
N GLU A 28 -14.19 14.61 -18.92
CA GLU A 28 -13.27 15.23 -17.97
C GLU A 28 -11.85 14.67 -18.08
N GLY A 29 -11.65 13.57 -18.84
CA GLY A 29 -10.35 12.88 -18.93
C GLY A 29 -9.97 12.16 -17.64
N ASP A 30 -10.97 11.87 -16.79
CA ASP A 30 -10.75 11.21 -15.52
C ASP A 30 -10.36 9.75 -15.69
N LEU A 31 -9.58 9.25 -14.73
CA LEU A 31 -9.10 7.87 -14.67
C LEU A 31 -10.27 6.87 -14.56
N PRO A 32 -10.09 5.62 -15.01
CA PRO A 32 -11.09 4.57 -14.82
C PRO A 32 -11.49 4.43 -13.35
N LEU A 33 -12.70 3.88 -13.12
CA LEU A 33 -13.17 3.61 -11.76
C LEU A 33 -12.12 2.90 -10.94
N PRO A 34 -11.90 3.31 -9.69
CA PRO A 34 -10.96 2.63 -8.83
C PRO A 34 -11.39 1.18 -8.60
N ALA A 35 -10.43 0.26 -8.59
CA ALA A 35 -10.69 -1.15 -8.31
C ALA A 35 -11.16 -1.34 -6.85
N GLY A 36 -12.16 -2.20 -6.65
CA GLY A 36 -12.72 -2.55 -5.35
C GLY A 36 -14.22 -2.35 -5.24
N GLU A 37 -14.80 -2.65 -4.08
CA GLU A 37 -16.23 -2.45 -3.80
C GLU A 37 -16.53 -0.98 -3.54
N ILE A 38 -17.14 -0.29 -4.50
CA ILE A 38 -17.57 1.10 -4.33
C ILE A 38 -18.87 1.12 -3.53
N ILE A 39 -18.86 1.72 -2.34
CA ILE A 39 -20.01 1.82 -1.43
C ILE A 39 -20.68 3.20 -1.45
N ALA A 40 -20.00 4.23 -1.94
CA ALA A 40 -20.55 5.56 -2.11
C ALA A 40 -19.81 6.32 -3.22
N SER A 41 -20.52 7.25 -3.88
CA SER A 41 -19.98 8.15 -4.90
C SER A 41 -20.32 9.61 -4.60
N ASP A 42 -19.63 10.53 -5.27
CA ASP A 42 -19.78 11.98 -5.10
C ASP A 42 -19.58 12.47 -3.66
N VAL A 43 -18.80 11.70 -2.88
CA VAL A 43 -18.47 11.99 -1.47
C VAL A 43 -17.36 13.04 -1.43
N SER A 44 -17.57 14.12 -0.68
CA SER A 44 -16.52 15.10 -0.43
C SER A 44 -15.43 14.53 0.50
N LEU A 45 -14.24 15.13 0.48
CA LEU A 45 -13.16 14.73 1.40
C LEU A 45 -13.58 14.91 2.86
N GLU A 46 -14.31 15.98 3.17
CA GLU A 46 -14.78 16.27 4.53
C GLU A 46 -15.76 15.17 5.00
N GLU A 47 -16.73 14.82 4.16
CA GLU A 47 -17.65 13.74 4.44
C GLU A 47 -16.95 12.37 4.58
N TYR A 48 -15.95 12.08 3.72
CA TYR A 48 -15.15 10.87 3.86
C TYR A 48 -14.44 10.81 5.22
N MET A 49 -13.77 11.89 5.61
CA MET A 49 -13.04 11.95 6.88
C MET A 49 -13.94 11.82 8.10
N GLU A 50 -15.19 12.32 8.01
CA GLU A 50 -16.16 12.24 9.11
C GLU A 50 -16.86 10.89 9.21
N ARG A 51 -17.16 10.24 8.07
CA ARG A 51 -18.09 9.09 8.04
C ARG A 51 -17.44 7.77 7.67
N TYR A 52 -16.36 7.77 6.90
CA TYR A 52 -15.82 6.55 6.28
C TYR A 52 -14.38 6.23 6.64
N ALA A 53 -13.58 7.24 6.98
CA ALA A 53 -12.15 7.07 7.23
C ALA A 53 -11.83 6.14 8.42
N ALA A 54 -12.78 5.91 9.35
CA ALA A 54 -12.63 4.98 10.46
C ALA A 54 -13.07 3.54 10.13
N ASP A 55 -13.71 3.32 8.98
CA ASP A 55 -14.39 2.06 8.63
C ASP A 55 -13.65 1.25 7.57
N HIS A 56 -12.30 1.32 7.53
CA HIS A 56 -11.48 0.64 6.53
C HIS A 56 -11.95 0.93 5.08
N CYS A 57 -12.06 2.20 4.75
CA CYS A 57 -12.44 2.66 3.43
C CYS A 57 -11.36 3.57 2.86
N GLU A 58 -11.05 3.41 1.59
CA GLU A 58 -10.24 4.37 0.83
C GLU A 58 -11.14 5.38 0.10
N TRP A 59 -10.62 6.57 -0.14
CA TRP A 59 -11.31 7.59 -0.92
C TRP A 59 -10.50 7.97 -2.17
N VAL A 60 -11.12 7.79 -3.32
CA VAL A 60 -10.50 8.01 -4.62
C VAL A 60 -11.48 8.77 -5.51
N GLU A 61 -11.13 10.02 -5.88
CA GLU A 61 -11.88 10.86 -6.82
C GLU A 61 -13.37 11.04 -6.47
N GLY A 62 -13.73 11.00 -5.18
CA GLY A 62 -15.11 11.10 -4.71
C GLY A 62 -15.78 9.74 -4.52
N TYR A 63 -15.14 8.65 -4.85
CA TYR A 63 -15.62 7.30 -4.55
C TYR A 63 -15.09 6.83 -3.21
N VAL A 64 -15.97 6.19 -2.43
CA VAL A 64 -15.58 5.48 -1.20
C VAL A 64 -15.50 3.99 -1.53
N ILE A 65 -14.33 3.44 -1.37
CA ILE A 65 -14.02 2.04 -1.67
C ILE A 65 -13.89 1.30 -0.35
N LYS A 66 -14.75 0.31 -0.16
CA LYS A 66 -14.68 -0.57 1.01
C LYS A 66 -13.53 -1.56 0.84
N MET A 67 -12.74 -1.70 1.89
CA MET A 67 -11.72 -2.73 1.95
C MET A 67 -12.36 -4.07 2.26
N SER A 68 -11.96 -5.12 1.55
CA SER A 68 -12.43 -6.48 1.81
C SER A 68 -11.98 -6.94 3.21
N PRO A 69 -12.77 -7.79 3.91
CA PRO A 69 -12.28 -8.44 5.10
C PRO A 69 -10.97 -9.19 4.81
N ALA A 70 -9.97 -8.97 5.66
CA ALA A 70 -8.68 -9.61 5.49
C ALA A 70 -8.76 -11.09 5.91
N GLU A 71 -8.12 -11.97 5.15
CA GLU A 71 -7.94 -13.37 5.53
C GLU A 71 -6.95 -13.49 6.71
N ILE A 72 -7.00 -14.63 7.42
CA ILE A 72 -6.08 -14.87 8.54
C ILE A 72 -4.62 -14.82 8.06
N SER A 73 -4.31 -15.43 6.92
CA SER A 73 -2.97 -15.42 6.34
C SER A 73 -2.45 -14.01 6.01
N HIS A 74 -3.30 -13.14 5.52
CA HIS A 74 -2.99 -11.73 5.31
C HIS A 74 -2.67 -11.04 6.64
N ASN A 75 -3.54 -11.19 7.64
CA ASN A 75 -3.34 -10.57 8.95
C ASN A 75 -2.06 -11.06 9.64
N ASP A 76 -1.78 -12.36 9.58
CA ASP A 76 -0.57 -12.95 10.17
C ASP A 76 0.70 -12.33 9.57
N LEU A 77 0.74 -12.15 8.24
CA LEU A 77 1.84 -11.49 7.55
C LEU A 77 1.97 -10.01 7.92
N VAL A 78 0.85 -9.28 7.96
CA VAL A 78 0.84 -7.86 8.36
C VAL A 78 1.38 -7.73 9.79
N TYR A 79 0.91 -8.56 10.72
CA TYR A 79 1.36 -8.52 12.12
C TYR A 79 2.82 -8.91 12.27
N TYR A 80 3.28 -9.94 11.57
CA TYR A 80 4.70 -10.33 11.59
C TYR A 80 5.60 -9.20 11.06
N LEU A 81 5.27 -8.62 9.91
CA LEU A 81 6.03 -7.49 9.34
C LEU A 81 5.98 -6.25 10.25
N TYR A 82 4.82 -6.00 10.87
CA TYR A 82 4.67 -4.93 11.83
C TYR A 82 5.58 -5.14 13.06
N ASP A 83 5.57 -6.34 13.65
CA ASP A 83 6.39 -6.67 14.82
C ASP A 83 7.88 -6.60 14.49
N LEU A 84 8.29 -7.13 13.33
CA LEU A 84 9.67 -7.06 12.84
C LEU A 84 10.16 -5.60 12.79
N LEU A 85 9.40 -4.74 12.14
CA LEU A 85 9.74 -3.32 12.00
C LEU A 85 9.63 -2.56 13.32
N ARG A 86 8.64 -2.88 14.15
CA ARG A 86 8.48 -2.24 15.46
C ARG A 86 9.64 -2.56 16.39
N VAL A 87 10.09 -3.81 16.42
CA VAL A 87 11.26 -4.23 17.20
C VAL A 87 12.52 -3.57 16.65
N TYR A 88 12.68 -3.55 15.31
CA TYR A 88 13.80 -2.84 14.69
C TYR A 88 13.87 -1.38 15.14
N PHE A 89 12.77 -0.62 15.07
CA PHE A 89 12.74 0.78 15.49
C PHE A 89 12.85 0.98 17.00
N ALA A 90 12.51 -0.02 17.81
CA ALA A 90 12.76 0.03 19.25
C ALA A 90 14.27 -0.04 19.58
N ILE A 91 15.05 -0.78 18.80
CA ILE A 91 16.50 -0.92 18.97
C ILE A 91 17.24 0.20 18.21
N LYS A 92 16.84 0.49 17.00
CA LYS A 92 17.43 1.52 16.12
C LYS A 92 16.39 2.62 15.86
N PRO A 93 16.29 3.66 16.73
CA PRO A 93 15.17 4.61 16.73
C PRO A 93 15.32 5.68 15.64
N ILE A 94 15.42 5.26 14.37
CA ILE A 94 15.54 6.14 13.20
C ILE A 94 14.20 6.46 12.51
N GLY A 95 13.10 5.86 12.98
CA GLY A 95 11.77 6.02 12.41
C GLY A 95 10.72 5.30 13.23
N ARG A 96 9.60 5.03 12.58
CA ARG A 96 8.49 4.21 13.12
C ARG A 96 7.75 3.49 12.01
N VAL A 97 7.08 2.40 12.37
CA VAL A 97 6.07 1.75 11.56
C VAL A 97 4.68 2.12 12.08
N ILE A 98 3.73 2.28 11.17
CA ILE A 98 2.32 2.57 11.46
C ILE A 98 1.49 1.58 10.64
N GLY A 99 0.52 0.92 11.27
CA GLY A 99 -0.44 0.03 10.60
C GLY A 99 -1.78 0.71 10.38
N GLN A 100 -2.65 0.05 9.63
CA GLN A 100 -4.04 0.46 9.39
C GLN A 100 -4.85 0.57 10.70
N PRO A 101 -5.93 1.37 10.72
CA PRO A 101 -6.28 2.37 9.71
C PRO A 101 -5.45 3.64 9.87
N PHE A 102 -4.73 4.07 8.83
CA PHE A 102 -3.96 5.31 8.84
C PHE A 102 -3.84 5.88 7.44
N VAL A 103 -4.34 7.08 7.22
CA VAL A 103 -4.46 7.68 5.90
C VAL A 103 -3.13 8.28 5.43
N MET A 104 -2.73 7.98 4.21
CA MET A 104 -1.65 8.69 3.50
C MET A 104 -2.24 9.64 2.45
N ARG A 105 -1.80 10.90 2.48
CA ARG A 105 -2.20 11.97 1.57
C ARG A 105 -1.05 12.30 0.64
N LEU A 106 -1.16 11.95 -0.63
CA LEU A 106 -0.13 12.27 -1.61
C LEU A 106 -0.46 13.61 -2.29
N PRO A 107 0.42 14.64 -2.21
CA PRO A 107 0.18 15.93 -2.86
C PRO A 107 -0.03 15.84 -4.38
N ALA A 108 0.62 14.87 -5.04
CA ALA A 108 0.43 14.59 -6.46
C ALA A 108 -0.98 14.07 -6.80
N PHE A 109 -1.71 13.57 -5.80
CA PHE A 109 -3.06 13.02 -5.92
C PHE A 109 -3.98 13.61 -4.85
N PRO A 110 -4.33 14.90 -4.94
CA PRO A 110 -5.08 15.59 -3.88
C PRO A 110 -6.48 15.03 -3.64
N ARG A 111 -7.01 14.31 -4.62
CA ARG A 111 -8.33 13.66 -4.55
C ARG A 111 -8.25 12.16 -4.26
N ARG A 112 -7.16 11.69 -3.61
CA ARG A 112 -6.98 10.30 -3.21
C ARG A 112 -6.51 10.19 -1.76
N ARG A 113 -7.03 9.21 -1.05
CA ARG A 113 -6.69 8.86 0.33
C ARG A 113 -6.50 7.37 0.37
N ARG A 114 -5.26 6.95 0.57
CA ARG A 114 -4.88 5.53 0.64
C ARG A 114 -4.55 5.16 2.07
N GLU A 115 -4.87 3.92 2.41
CA GLU A 115 -4.54 3.30 3.70
C GLU A 115 -3.68 2.06 3.43
N PRO A 116 -2.35 2.21 3.29
CA PRO A 116 -1.47 1.06 3.17
C PRO A 116 -1.56 0.16 4.40
N ASP A 117 -1.35 -1.15 4.23
CA ASP A 117 -1.33 -2.08 5.37
C ASP A 117 -0.30 -1.64 6.41
N LEU A 118 0.90 -1.25 5.95
CA LEU A 118 1.93 -0.67 6.81
C LEU A 118 2.62 0.53 6.13
N LEU A 119 2.91 1.55 6.94
CA LEU A 119 3.71 2.72 6.59
C LEU A 119 4.98 2.76 7.42
N VAL A 120 6.12 3.03 6.81
CA VAL A 120 7.34 3.40 7.52
C VAL A 120 7.59 4.89 7.32
N VAL A 121 7.73 5.61 8.43
CA VAL A 121 8.07 7.04 8.45
C VAL A 121 9.38 7.20 9.21
N LEU A 122 10.44 7.59 8.51
CA LEU A 122 11.75 7.84 9.10
C LEU A 122 11.80 9.22 9.77
N LYS A 123 12.71 9.41 10.71
CA LYS A 123 12.93 10.73 11.33
C LYS A 123 13.43 11.79 10.34
N THR A 124 13.98 11.35 9.22
CA THR A 124 14.41 12.22 8.10
C THR A 124 13.27 12.59 7.16
N ASN A 125 12.08 12.00 7.32
CA ASN A 125 10.89 12.39 6.58
C ASN A 125 10.45 13.77 7.04
N THR A 126 10.29 14.70 6.11
CA THR A 126 9.91 16.09 6.39
C THR A 126 8.41 16.34 6.28
N ASN A 127 7.65 15.32 5.90
CA ASN A 127 6.20 15.42 5.79
C ASN A 127 5.55 15.47 7.17
N GLU A 128 4.44 16.18 7.27
CA GLU A 128 3.76 16.37 8.54
C GLU A 128 2.99 15.12 8.95
N LEU A 129 3.40 14.51 10.05
CA LEU A 129 2.70 13.37 10.65
C LEU A 129 1.67 13.89 11.65
N LYS A 130 0.39 13.72 11.33
CA LYS A 130 -0.77 14.03 12.16
C LYS A 130 -1.23 12.81 12.95
N ASP A 131 -2.23 12.98 13.79
CA ASP A 131 -2.77 11.87 14.60
C ASP A 131 -3.43 10.77 13.78
N THR A 132 -4.04 11.10 12.64
CA THR A 132 -4.83 10.16 11.81
C THR A 132 -4.33 10.04 10.38
N TYR A 133 -3.36 10.84 9.97
CA TYR A 133 -2.83 10.80 8.60
C TYR A 133 -1.40 11.35 8.49
N LEU A 134 -0.72 10.92 7.44
CA LEU A 134 0.55 11.50 6.97
C LEU A 134 0.25 12.46 5.80
N ASP A 135 0.67 13.72 5.92
CA ASP A 135 0.52 14.72 4.86
C ASP A 135 1.73 14.74 3.94
N GLY A 136 1.81 13.74 3.10
CA GLY A 136 2.90 13.49 2.16
C GLY A 136 3.21 12.00 2.03
N PRO A 137 4.19 11.63 1.17
CA PRO A 137 4.62 10.25 1.01
C PRO A 137 5.33 9.70 2.24
N ALA A 138 5.01 8.46 2.57
CA ALA A 138 5.82 7.66 3.49
C ALA A 138 7.19 7.34 2.88
N ASP A 139 8.14 6.91 3.72
CA ASP A 139 9.43 6.43 3.21
C ASP A 139 9.30 5.03 2.62
N ILE A 140 8.53 4.14 3.25
CA ILE A 140 8.19 2.82 2.72
C ILE A 140 6.68 2.60 2.90
N CYS A 141 6.01 2.15 1.85
CA CYS A 141 4.66 1.56 1.92
C CYS A 141 4.79 0.05 1.73
N ILE A 142 4.04 -0.71 2.51
CA ILE A 142 3.99 -2.17 2.43
C ILE A 142 2.53 -2.57 2.29
N GLU A 143 2.25 -3.38 1.28
CA GLU A 143 0.94 -3.98 1.03
C GLU A 143 1.07 -5.49 1.05
N VAL A 144 0.18 -6.14 1.76
CA VAL A 144 0.01 -7.60 1.73
C VAL A 144 -1.19 -7.90 0.83
N VAL A 145 -0.95 -8.58 -0.27
CA VAL A 145 -1.96 -8.82 -1.30
C VAL A 145 -3.04 -9.76 -0.77
N SER A 146 -4.29 -9.41 -1.05
CA SER A 146 -5.46 -10.28 -0.91
C SER A 146 -6.12 -10.51 -2.28
N GLU A 147 -6.98 -11.53 -2.43
CA GLU A 147 -7.64 -11.78 -3.72
C GLU A 147 -8.37 -10.56 -4.29
N GLY A 148 -8.95 -9.72 -3.43
CA GLY A 148 -9.67 -8.51 -3.82
C GLY A 148 -8.79 -7.28 -4.06
N SER A 149 -7.46 -7.36 -3.81
CA SER A 149 -6.57 -6.20 -3.91
C SER A 149 -5.52 -6.27 -5.01
N ILE A 150 -5.37 -7.43 -5.69
CA ILE A 150 -4.31 -7.70 -6.66
C ILE A 150 -4.15 -6.58 -7.69
N ASP A 151 -5.24 -6.25 -8.41
CA ASP A 151 -5.19 -5.24 -9.48
C ASP A 151 -4.88 -3.84 -8.92
N ARG A 152 -5.36 -3.53 -7.73
CA ARG A 152 -5.15 -2.25 -7.06
C ARG A 152 -3.70 -2.11 -6.59
N ASP A 153 -3.14 -3.12 -5.93
CA ASP A 153 -1.79 -3.06 -5.36
C ASP A 153 -0.71 -3.12 -6.44
N HIS A 154 -0.92 -3.93 -7.48
CA HIS A 154 0.01 -4.01 -8.63
C HIS A 154 -0.20 -2.93 -9.69
N GLY A 155 -1.35 -2.27 -9.71
CA GLY A 155 -1.74 -1.27 -10.71
C GLY A 155 -1.82 0.15 -10.16
N ASP A 156 -2.97 0.50 -9.59
CA ASP A 156 -3.26 1.87 -9.18
C ASP A 156 -2.31 2.39 -8.11
N LYS A 157 -2.14 1.65 -7.00
CA LYS A 157 -1.26 2.03 -5.90
C LYS A 157 0.21 2.12 -6.35
N PHE A 158 0.65 1.19 -7.22
CA PHE A 158 2.01 1.24 -7.77
C PHE A 158 2.28 2.57 -8.47
N GLN A 159 1.37 3.00 -9.35
CA GLN A 159 1.53 4.26 -10.07
C GLN A 159 1.41 5.48 -9.17
N GLU A 160 0.48 5.43 -8.21
CA GLU A 160 0.25 6.53 -7.27
C GLU A 160 1.44 6.71 -6.33
N TYR A 161 1.99 5.62 -5.80
CA TYR A 161 3.12 5.67 -4.89
C TYR A 161 4.40 6.10 -5.62
N GLU A 162 4.63 5.60 -6.85
CA GLU A 162 5.75 6.05 -7.69
C GLU A 162 5.68 7.57 -7.93
N LYS A 163 4.58 8.05 -8.49
CA LYS A 163 4.39 9.47 -8.82
C LYS A 163 4.24 10.35 -7.58
N GLY A 164 3.73 9.79 -6.50
CA GLY A 164 3.55 10.45 -5.21
C GLY A 164 4.84 10.61 -4.42
N GLY A 165 5.93 9.93 -4.81
CA GLY A 165 7.24 10.06 -4.19
C GLY A 165 7.47 9.15 -2.97
N VAL A 166 6.71 8.06 -2.82
CA VAL A 166 7.01 7.01 -1.86
C VAL A 166 8.34 6.37 -2.26
N LYS A 167 9.34 6.38 -1.35
CA LYS A 167 10.71 6.01 -1.71
C LYS A 167 10.88 4.52 -1.95
N GLU A 168 10.18 3.67 -1.16
CA GLU A 168 10.12 2.23 -1.41
C GLU A 168 8.68 1.72 -1.32
N TYR A 169 8.34 0.79 -2.18
CA TYR A 169 7.07 0.09 -2.19
C TYR A 169 7.31 -1.41 -2.16
N TRP A 170 6.79 -2.07 -1.13
CA TRP A 170 6.91 -3.51 -0.93
C TRP A 170 5.53 -4.14 -1.12
N ILE A 171 5.44 -5.09 -2.04
CA ILE A 171 4.25 -5.90 -2.27
C ILE A 171 4.58 -7.31 -1.80
N THR A 172 3.87 -7.79 -0.79
CA THR A 172 3.99 -9.16 -0.26
C THR A 172 2.77 -9.94 -0.70
N ASP A 173 2.94 -10.89 -1.61
CA ASP A 173 1.86 -11.70 -2.20
C ASP A 173 1.89 -13.12 -1.61
N PRO A 174 1.03 -13.43 -0.63
CA PRO A 174 0.93 -14.78 -0.05
C PRO A 174 0.31 -15.81 -1.00
N ILE A 175 -0.48 -15.35 -1.99
CA ILE A 175 -1.16 -16.24 -2.95
C ILE A 175 -0.12 -16.89 -3.87
N HIS A 176 0.81 -16.08 -4.39
CA HIS A 176 1.88 -16.52 -5.27
C HIS A 176 3.20 -16.79 -4.54
N LYS A 177 3.26 -16.53 -3.23
CA LYS A 177 4.47 -16.65 -2.40
C LYS A 177 5.65 -15.87 -2.99
N GLU A 178 5.40 -14.62 -3.34
CA GLU A 178 6.44 -13.72 -3.87
C GLU A 178 6.42 -12.36 -3.16
N CYS A 179 7.59 -11.73 -3.10
CA CYS A 179 7.70 -10.32 -2.75
C CYS A 179 8.19 -9.52 -3.96
N ARG A 180 7.69 -8.31 -4.08
CA ARG A 180 8.16 -7.33 -5.06
C ARG A 180 8.57 -6.08 -4.33
N PHE A 181 9.85 -5.80 -4.34
CA PHE A 181 10.44 -4.61 -3.73
C PHE A 181 10.76 -3.60 -4.81
N TYR A 182 10.23 -2.40 -4.69
CA TYR A 182 10.49 -1.31 -5.63
C TYR A 182 11.14 -0.15 -4.89
N ARG A 183 12.17 0.44 -5.49
CA ARG A 183 12.85 1.62 -4.96
C ARG A 183 12.79 2.74 -5.98
N LEU A 184 12.43 3.93 -5.53
CA LEU A 184 12.37 5.13 -6.36
C LEU A 184 13.81 5.57 -6.69
N ASN A 185 14.12 5.72 -7.97
CA ASN A 185 15.41 6.22 -8.43
C ASN A 185 15.40 7.76 -8.54
N GLU A 186 16.55 8.35 -8.88
CA GLU A 186 16.71 9.80 -9.04
C GLU A 186 15.81 10.39 -10.16
N ALA A 187 15.41 9.58 -11.13
CA ALA A 187 14.47 9.98 -12.19
C ALA A 187 13.00 9.89 -11.77
N GLY A 188 12.70 9.55 -10.48
CA GLY A 188 11.35 9.42 -9.96
C GLY A 188 10.61 8.19 -10.50
N ARG A 189 11.35 7.11 -10.81
CA ARG A 189 10.79 5.84 -11.31
C ARG A 189 11.15 4.69 -10.40
N TYR A 190 10.20 3.79 -10.19
CA TYR A 190 10.44 2.56 -9.44
C TYR A 190 11.35 1.60 -10.22
N VAL A 191 12.36 1.11 -9.53
CA VAL A 191 13.25 0.05 -9.99
C VAL A 191 13.10 -1.14 -9.05
N ARG A 192 12.80 -2.30 -9.62
CA ARG A 192 12.69 -3.54 -8.85
C ARG A 192 14.02 -3.88 -8.20
N GLN A 193 13.98 -4.22 -6.93
CA GLN A 193 15.08 -4.75 -6.14
C GLN A 193 14.83 -6.25 -5.93
N SER A 194 15.90 -7.02 -5.76
CA SER A 194 15.83 -8.46 -5.51
C SER A 194 16.46 -8.80 -4.17
N GLU A 195 16.06 -9.93 -3.65
CA GLU A 195 16.72 -10.60 -2.54
C GLU A 195 18.10 -11.10 -2.99
N ASP A 196 18.97 -11.33 -2.05
CA ASP A 196 20.24 -12.00 -2.27
C ASP A 196 20.08 -13.53 -2.47
N GLU A 197 21.18 -14.24 -2.74
CA GLU A 197 21.20 -15.69 -2.97
C GLU A 197 20.69 -16.50 -1.76
N THR A 198 20.62 -15.89 -0.59
CA THR A 198 20.12 -16.52 0.64
C THR A 198 18.66 -16.12 0.95
N GLY A 199 18.02 -15.38 0.05
CA GLY A 199 16.64 -14.95 0.19
C GLY A 199 16.43 -13.75 1.12
N ASN A 200 17.48 -12.99 1.44
CA ASN A 200 17.37 -11.80 2.26
C ASN A 200 17.19 -10.55 1.39
N TYR A 201 16.19 -9.78 1.71
CA TYR A 201 16.05 -8.43 1.19
C TYR A 201 16.63 -7.42 2.17
N THR A 202 17.39 -6.46 1.64
CA THR A 202 17.98 -5.34 2.38
C THR A 202 17.66 -4.01 1.75
N THR A 203 17.57 -2.98 2.58
CA THR A 203 17.38 -1.61 2.10
C THR A 203 18.30 -0.64 2.85
N PRO A 204 18.90 0.35 2.16
CA PRO A 204 19.66 1.41 2.81
C PRO A 204 18.82 2.29 3.74
N MET A 205 17.48 2.25 3.61
CA MET A 205 16.56 2.99 4.46
C MET A 205 16.45 2.39 5.86
N LEU A 206 16.67 1.09 5.99
CA LEU A 206 16.63 0.33 7.26
C LEU A 206 17.97 -0.42 7.45
N PRO A 207 19.08 0.31 7.75
CA PRO A 207 20.40 -0.29 7.83
C PRO A 207 20.46 -1.42 8.85
N GLY A 208 20.97 -2.58 8.44
CA GLY A 208 21.11 -3.79 9.26
C GLY A 208 19.84 -4.62 9.38
N LEU A 209 18.70 -4.18 8.86
CA LEU A 209 17.52 -5.02 8.75
C LEU A 209 17.70 -6.03 7.60
N LEU A 210 17.51 -7.31 7.90
CA LEU A 210 17.44 -8.39 6.91
C LEU A 210 16.01 -8.95 6.92
N LEU A 211 15.27 -8.76 5.84
CA LEU A 211 13.98 -9.42 5.66
C LEU A 211 14.22 -10.73 4.91
N HIS A 212 14.19 -11.85 5.64
CA HIS A 212 14.30 -13.18 5.05
C HIS A 212 12.97 -13.57 4.41
N VAL A 213 12.87 -13.42 3.10
CA VAL A 213 11.64 -13.62 2.34
C VAL A 213 11.07 -15.04 2.46
N PRO A 214 11.88 -16.12 2.45
CA PRO A 214 11.35 -17.47 2.65
C PRO A 214 10.58 -17.66 3.96
N THR A 215 10.93 -16.96 5.03
CA THR A 215 10.19 -17.01 6.30
C THR A 215 8.74 -16.55 6.19
N LEU A 216 8.43 -15.63 5.25
CA LEU A 216 7.07 -15.16 5.04
C LEU A 216 6.12 -16.25 4.53
N TRP A 217 6.68 -17.36 4.02
CA TRP A 217 5.93 -18.46 3.43
C TRP A 217 5.88 -19.71 4.32
N GLU A 218 6.41 -19.61 5.54
CA GLU A 218 6.35 -20.70 6.51
C GLU A 218 4.92 -20.85 7.05
N GLU A 219 4.51 -22.07 7.38
CA GLU A 219 3.19 -22.36 7.96
C GLU A 219 2.98 -21.64 9.30
N ASN A 220 4.07 -21.51 10.07
CA ASN A 220 4.07 -20.80 11.34
C ASN A 220 5.10 -19.68 11.27
N LEU A 221 4.62 -18.46 11.17
CA LEU A 221 5.48 -17.27 11.22
C LEU A 221 6.12 -17.13 12.62
N PRO A 222 7.34 -16.56 12.70
CA PRO A 222 7.99 -16.31 13.98
C PRO A 222 7.08 -15.48 14.91
N ASN A 223 6.94 -15.98 16.15
CA ASN A 223 6.20 -15.25 17.16
C ASN A 223 6.94 -13.97 17.62
N PRO A 224 6.31 -13.06 18.37
CA PRO A 224 6.95 -11.81 18.78
C PRO A 224 8.26 -11.97 19.56
N ILE A 225 8.41 -13.06 20.34
CA ILE A 225 9.66 -13.32 21.10
C ILE A 225 10.80 -13.72 20.14
N GLU A 226 10.53 -14.64 19.23
CA GLU A 226 11.48 -15.06 18.21
C GLU A 226 11.88 -13.90 17.31
N THR A 227 10.91 -13.02 16.96
CA THR A 227 11.15 -11.80 16.20
C THR A 227 12.12 -10.86 16.94
N VAL A 228 11.93 -10.66 18.26
CA VAL A 228 12.85 -9.86 19.08
C VAL A 228 14.27 -10.44 19.05
N GLU A 229 14.42 -11.75 19.20
CA GLU A 229 15.71 -12.42 19.17
C GLU A 229 16.39 -12.31 17.80
N ALA A 230 15.62 -12.50 16.72
CA ALA A 230 16.09 -12.36 15.35
C ALA A 230 16.63 -10.95 15.08
N VAL A 231 15.86 -9.91 15.42
CA VAL A 231 16.26 -8.51 15.20
C VAL A 231 17.48 -8.14 16.03
N LYS A 232 17.56 -8.59 17.30
CA LYS A 232 18.75 -8.37 18.13
C LYS A 232 19.99 -9.02 17.51
N LYS A 233 19.87 -10.23 16.98
CA LYS A 233 20.96 -10.93 16.31
C LYS A 233 21.40 -10.21 15.04
N MET A 234 20.46 -9.74 14.22
CA MET A 234 20.75 -8.96 13.01
C MET A 234 21.57 -7.71 13.35
N LEU A 235 21.12 -6.92 14.32
CA LEU A 235 21.73 -5.64 14.68
C LEU A 235 22.96 -5.79 15.59
N GLY A 236 23.10 -6.89 16.31
CA GLY A 236 24.26 -7.18 17.17
C GLY A 236 25.51 -7.61 16.39
N ASN A 237 25.37 -8.02 15.14
CA ASN A 237 26.48 -8.40 14.26
C ASN A 237 27.12 -7.19 13.54
N GLU A 238 26.61 -5.97 13.77
CA GLU A 238 27.16 -4.72 13.20
C GLU A 238 28.21 -4.03 14.13
N GLN A 239 28.67 -4.68 15.23
CA GLN A 239 29.71 -4.14 16.15
C GLN A 239 31.10 -4.65 15.80
#